data_b0e19a75117070791178128b7364405a
#
_entry.id   b0e19a75117070791178128b7364405a
#
_cell.length_a   1.000
_cell.length_b   1.000
_cell.length_c   1.000
_cell.angle_alpha   90.00
_cell.angle_beta   90.00
_cell.angle_gamma   90.00
#
_symmetry.space_group_name_H-M   'P 1'
#
loop_
_entity.id
_entity.type
_entity.pdbx_description
1 polymer ?
#
loop_
_entity_poly.entity_id
_entity_poly.type
_entity_poly.pdbx_seq_one_letter_code
_entity_poly.pdbx_strand_id
1 'polypeptide(L)'
;MNRQLPARPSLAQLENEVEELRRGAVSPGDAQLMLAREYGFASWSKLKHHVEGMEELENRVERLREEFARGDIETKKRLLKPAHDQRRFENYDPSAGSISDRDARLLIANEEGYALWNKYESFLHLDPDVRDVIAAVQIGDLERLKEVLQANPSAANPSWVPGFAAPRPAPNDSIPLFCVSQAVFDGLNQRGNGYEITQALIDAGADVDTEGGHPLTAAVSFGALRVAEALIDNGAKVDGVDGDGVPMAYAMHFTFREIAELLARRGAKLDVRFAAGLGRLDIVKSFFADKGSLKPGSGALADPFGLERKQKGQSVFWCERTPANILSQALYYACIHNELQVAEFLLSQGADINAIVPGLDIQATILHRVAALGVIEPRTRVLNFLLEHGASLTVRDLAFHGSPVGWAYYCNRRDIFDLLIDQAGIHDLVRFDRIDRLRAVLEENPQLARSCDARGLTPLHYLHGHLKHAQEIVDVLIAHGADVNARDSAGQSVLETVNRMGTPEMVEHLRSLGATLETTGRS
;
A
#
# COMPACT_ATOMS: atom_id res chain seq x y z
N MET A 1 -13.53 22.28 27.80
CA MET A 1 -12.96 20.97 27.38
C MET A 1 -14.13 20.00 27.34
N ASN A 2 -14.34 19.32 26.24
CA ASN A 2 -15.37 18.30 26.16
C ASN A 2 -14.96 17.08 26.98
N ARG A 3 -15.90 16.54 27.72
CA ARG A 3 -15.72 15.33 28.52
C ARG A 3 -15.68 14.11 27.59
N GLN A 4 -14.86 13.13 27.89
CA GLN A 4 -14.77 11.90 27.09
C GLN A 4 -15.81 10.89 27.59
N LEU A 5 -16.56 10.27 26.65
CA LEU A 5 -17.40 9.13 26.97
C LEU A 5 -16.54 7.95 27.48
N PRO A 6 -17.05 7.15 28.41
CA PRO A 6 -16.40 5.89 28.78
C PRO A 6 -16.20 4.97 27.57
N ALA A 7 -15.25 4.05 27.66
CA ALA A 7 -15.03 3.05 26.62
C ALA A 7 -16.26 2.17 26.34
N ARG A 8 -17.12 1.99 27.36
CA ARG A 8 -18.43 1.32 27.25
C ARG A 8 -19.48 2.23 27.89
N PRO A 9 -19.99 3.22 27.17
CA PRO A 9 -21.01 4.11 27.70
C PRO A 9 -22.34 3.37 27.83
N SER A 10 -23.14 3.72 28.84
CA SER A 10 -24.48 3.17 28.98
C SER A 10 -25.52 4.25 29.24
N LEU A 11 -26.75 4.01 28.80
CA LEU A 11 -27.87 4.92 29.04
C LEU A 11 -28.13 5.13 30.52
N ALA A 12 -28.08 4.06 31.33
CA ALA A 12 -28.27 4.11 32.77
C ALA A 12 -27.25 5.02 33.45
N GLN A 13 -25.99 5.02 32.96
CA GLN A 13 -24.97 5.94 33.45
C GLN A 13 -25.30 7.38 33.07
N LEU A 14 -25.69 7.66 31.84
CA LEU A 14 -26.05 9.01 31.40
C LEU A 14 -27.27 9.55 32.17
N GLU A 15 -28.27 8.73 32.40
CA GLU A 15 -29.46 9.10 33.18
C GLU A 15 -29.09 9.43 34.64
N ASN A 16 -28.20 8.67 35.26
CA ASN A 16 -27.67 8.99 36.59
C ASN A 16 -26.92 10.33 36.61
N GLU A 17 -26.11 10.60 35.61
CA GLU A 17 -25.37 11.87 35.47
C GLU A 17 -26.35 13.06 35.27
N VAL A 18 -27.43 12.89 34.52
CA VAL A 18 -28.50 13.90 34.39
C VAL A 18 -29.16 14.17 35.76
N GLU A 19 -29.46 13.10 36.53
CA GLU A 19 -30.05 13.27 37.88
C GLU A 19 -29.07 13.95 38.84
N GLU A 20 -27.78 13.73 38.74
CA GLU A 20 -26.78 14.48 39.52
C GLU A 20 -26.77 15.95 39.20
N LEU A 21 -26.82 16.33 37.90
CA LEU A 21 -26.91 17.72 37.48
C LEU A 21 -28.21 18.40 37.95
N ARG A 22 -29.33 17.66 38.02
CA ARG A 22 -30.60 18.13 38.51
C ARG A 22 -30.59 18.49 40.01
N ARG A 23 -29.75 17.85 40.82
CA ARG A 23 -29.59 18.19 42.26
C ARG A 23 -29.09 19.61 42.46
N GLY A 24 -28.50 20.25 41.43
CA GLY A 24 -28.15 21.66 41.41
C GLY A 24 -29.27 22.64 41.02
N ALA A 25 -30.56 22.23 41.10
CA ALA A 25 -31.74 23.02 40.73
C ALA A 25 -31.86 23.36 39.23
N VAL A 26 -31.33 22.53 38.35
CA VAL A 26 -31.43 22.64 36.88
C VAL A 26 -32.67 21.89 36.39
N SER A 27 -33.36 22.42 35.36
CA SER A 27 -34.49 21.71 34.76
C SER A 27 -34.03 20.42 34.07
N PRO A 28 -34.89 19.38 33.94
CA PRO A 28 -34.50 18.14 33.27
C PRO A 28 -33.98 18.36 31.85
N GLY A 29 -34.60 19.22 31.05
CA GLY A 29 -34.19 19.54 29.70
C GLY A 29 -32.87 20.28 29.62
N ASP A 30 -32.63 21.20 30.54
CA ASP A 30 -31.34 21.92 30.62
C ASP A 30 -30.21 21.01 31.07
N ALA A 31 -30.45 20.12 32.06
CA ALA A 31 -29.47 19.14 32.52
C ALA A 31 -29.07 18.17 31.38
N GLN A 32 -30.03 17.66 30.62
CA GLN A 32 -29.82 16.84 29.46
C GLN A 32 -29.01 17.56 28.38
N LEU A 33 -29.36 18.83 28.08
CA LEU A 33 -28.63 19.62 27.10
C LEU A 33 -27.20 19.95 27.56
N MET A 34 -27.02 20.27 28.84
CA MET A 34 -25.71 20.50 29.44
C MET A 34 -24.81 19.25 29.30
N LEU A 35 -25.33 18.08 29.69
CA LEU A 35 -24.59 16.85 29.62
C LEU A 35 -24.24 16.48 28.16
N ALA A 36 -25.18 16.63 27.23
CA ALA A 36 -24.93 16.41 25.83
C ALA A 36 -23.79 17.30 25.30
N ARG A 37 -23.79 18.59 25.66
CA ARG A 37 -22.73 19.51 25.28
C ARG A 37 -21.39 19.23 25.92
N GLU A 38 -21.37 18.75 27.18
CA GLU A 38 -20.14 18.29 27.85
C GLU A 38 -19.48 17.14 27.09
N TYR A 39 -20.28 16.22 26.57
CA TYR A 39 -19.82 15.12 25.72
C TYR A 39 -19.68 15.50 24.25
N GLY A 40 -19.97 16.76 23.89
CA GLY A 40 -19.77 17.30 22.54
C GLY A 40 -20.91 17.07 21.56
N PHE A 41 -22.08 16.67 22.05
CA PHE A 41 -23.26 16.49 21.20
C PHE A 41 -24.16 17.72 21.20
N ALA A 42 -24.76 18.00 20.03
CA ALA A 42 -25.65 19.16 19.87
C ALA A 42 -26.95 19.04 20.66
N SER A 43 -27.40 17.81 20.99
CA SER A 43 -28.63 17.57 21.74
C SER A 43 -28.56 16.27 22.53
N TRP A 44 -29.41 16.16 23.55
CA TRP A 44 -29.61 14.93 24.32
C TRP A 44 -30.03 13.75 23.44
N SER A 45 -30.91 13.97 22.48
CA SER A 45 -31.37 12.93 21.56
C SER A 45 -30.20 12.33 20.77
N LYS A 46 -29.27 13.16 20.28
CA LYS A 46 -28.08 12.69 19.55
C LYS A 46 -27.11 11.91 20.46
N LEU A 47 -26.86 12.40 21.67
CA LEU A 47 -26.04 11.66 22.66
C LEU A 47 -26.66 10.32 23.01
N LYS A 48 -27.97 10.32 23.32
CA LYS A 48 -28.72 9.11 23.67
C LYS A 48 -28.64 8.07 22.54
N HIS A 49 -28.97 8.45 21.33
CA HIS A 49 -28.92 7.56 20.16
C HIS A 49 -27.51 6.99 19.92
N HIS A 50 -26.49 7.80 20.11
CA HIS A 50 -25.10 7.36 20.01
C HIS A 50 -24.78 6.25 21.04
N VAL A 51 -25.15 6.45 22.30
CA VAL A 51 -24.91 5.49 23.38
C VAL A 51 -25.73 4.21 23.19
N GLU A 52 -26.99 4.32 22.75
CA GLU A 52 -27.82 3.15 22.38
C GLU A 52 -27.16 2.31 21.29
N GLY A 53 -26.59 2.94 20.28
CA GLY A 53 -25.85 2.27 19.21
C GLY A 53 -24.59 1.54 19.72
N MET A 54 -23.86 2.14 20.66
CA MET A 54 -22.68 1.54 21.28
C MET A 54 -23.06 0.34 22.18
N GLU A 55 -24.15 0.45 22.96
CA GLU A 55 -24.67 -0.68 23.78
C GLU A 55 -25.08 -1.85 22.88
N GLU A 56 -25.80 -1.60 21.81
CA GLU A 56 -26.21 -2.66 20.86
C GLU A 56 -24.98 -3.33 20.20
N LEU A 57 -23.95 -2.56 19.91
CA LEU A 57 -22.71 -3.09 19.37
C LEU A 57 -22.00 -4.02 20.37
N GLU A 58 -21.89 -3.64 21.64
CA GLU A 58 -21.33 -4.49 22.69
C GLU A 58 -22.16 -5.77 22.85
N ASN A 59 -23.48 -5.66 22.83
CA ASN A 59 -24.39 -6.81 22.84
C ASN A 59 -24.18 -7.72 21.61
N ARG A 60 -23.90 -7.16 20.44
CA ARG A 60 -23.59 -7.93 19.22
C ARG A 60 -22.28 -8.70 19.36
N VAL A 61 -21.24 -8.06 19.96
CA VAL A 61 -19.96 -8.72 20.25
C VAL A 61 -20.15 -9.89 21.19
N GLU A 62 -20.91 -9.70 22.28
CA GLU A 62 -21.16 -10.75 23.29
C GLU A 62 -21.99 -11.91 22.68
N ARG A 63 -23.07 -11.61 21.95
CA ARG A 63 -23.87 -12.63 21.23
C ARG A 63 -22.99 -13.46 20.30
N LEU A 64 -22.12 -12.82 19.52
CA LEU A 64 -21.21 -13.52 18.61
C LEU A 64 -20.27 -14.48 19.36
N ARG A 65 -19.73 -14.03 20.50
CA ARG A 65 -18.86 -14.88 21.34
C ARG A 65 -19.60 -16.07 21.95
N GLU A 66 -20.84 -15.87 22.39
CA GLU A 66 -21.69 -16.94 22.91
C GLU A 66 -22.09 -17.95 21.82
N GLU A 67 -22.48 -17.49 20.63
CA GLU A 67 -22.80 -18.34 19.48
C GLU A 67 -21.60 -19.19 19.09
N PHE A 68 -20.41 -18.58 19.08
CA PHE A 68 -19.17 -19.28 18.83
C PHE A 68 -18.86 -20.34 19.89
N ALA A 69 -19.02 -20.01 21.15
CA ALA A 69 -18.80 -20.93 22.29
C ALA A 69 -19.80 -22.11 22.27
N ARG A 70 -21.03 -21.90 21.79
CA ARG A 70 -22.03 -22.95 21.57
C ARG A 70 -21.71 -23.87 20.38
N GLY A 71 -20.69 -23.54 19.60
CA GLY A 71 -20.26 -24.36 18.46
C GLY A 71 -21.06 -24.15 17.18
N ASP A 72 -21.76 -23.00 17.05
CA ASP A 72 -22.54 -22.69 15.83
C ASP A 72 -21.65 -22.73 14.58
N ILE A 73 -21.98 -23.67 13.69
CA ILE A 73 -21.24 -23.93 12.45
C ILE A 73 -21.30 -22.71 11.50
N GLU A 74 -22.44 -22.01 11.44
CA GLU A 74 -22.59 -20.84 10.53
C GLU A 74 -21.73 -19.67 11.04
N THR A 75 -21.72 -19.43 12.35
CA THR A 75 -20.83 -18.43 12.95
C THR A 75 -19.35 -18.75 12.69
N LYS A 76 -18.95 -20.02 12.78
CA LYS A 76 -17.58 -20.45 12.45
C LYS A 76 -17.24 -20.29 10.97
N LYS A 77 -18.19 -20.53 10.06
CA LYS A 77 -18.03 -20.31 8.61
C LYS A 77 -17.86 -18.83 8.25
N ARG A 78 -18.47 -17.92 9.01
CA ARG A 78 -18.30 -16.46 8.80
C ARG A 78 -16.84 -16.05 8.94
N LEU A 79 -16.12 -16.64 9.90
CA LEU A 79 -14.66 -16.41 10.09
C LEU A 79 -13.80 -17.00 8.97
N LEU A 80 -14.30 -18.02 8.27
CA LEU A 80 -13.61 -18.66 7.16
C LEU A 80 -13.86 -17.98 5.81
N LYS A 81 -14.80 -17.03 5.72
CA LYS A 81 -14.93 -16.21 4.53
C LYS A 81 -13.67 -15.34 4.40
N PRO A 82 -13.02 -15.32 3.23
CA PRO A 82 -11.83 -14.51 3.07
C PRO A 82 -12.19 -13.04 3.30
N ALA A 83 -11.67 -12.47 4.38
CA ALA A 83 -11.53 -11.04 4.50
C ALA A 83 -10.59 -10.57 3.39
N HIS A 84 -10.71 -9.33 2.90
CA HIS A 84 -9.82 -8.75 1.89
C HIS A 84 -8.32 -8.86 2.22
N ASP A 85 -7.98 -9.20 3.48
CA ASP A 85 -6.62 -9.49 3.92
C ASP A 85 -6.58 -10.85 4.65
N GLN A 86 -6.26 -11.90 3.92
CA GLN A 86 -6.16 -13.29 4.44
C GLN A 86 -5.16 -13.47 5.59
N ARG A 87 -4.20 -12.55 5.77
CA ARG A 87 -3.13 -12.68 6.77
C ARG A 87 -3.56 -12.43 8.22
N ARG A 88 -4.75 -11.87 8.46
CA ARG A 88 -5.17 -11.43 9.81
C ARG A 88 -5.76 -12.53 10.67
N PHE A 89 -6.17 -13.64 10.06
CA PHE A 89 -6.68 -14.83 10.73
C PHE A 89 -5.72 -16.03 10.66
N GLU A 90 -4.46 -15.84 10.30
CA GLU A 90 -3.47 -16.93 10.16
C GLU A 90 -3.22 -17.74 11.46
N ASN A 91 -3.55 -17.18 12.62
CA ASN A 91 -3.45 -17.86 13.91
C ASN A 91 -4.80 -18.31 14.48
N TYR A 92 -5.86 -18.27 13.67
CA TYR A 92 -7.17 -18.69 14.11
C TYR A 92 -7.28 -20.23 14.03
N ASP A 93 -7.49 -20.86 15.20
CA ASP A 93 -7.80 -22.28 15.29
C ASP A 93 -9.33 -22.50 15.23
N PRO A 94 -9.87 -23.05 14.12
CA PRO A 94 -11.30 -23.34 14.00
C PRO A 94 -11.81 -24.35 15.05
N SER A 95 -10.91 -25.10 15.68
CA SER A 95 -11.22 -26.07 16.74
C SER A 95 -11.28 -25.42 18.11
N ALA A 96 -10.84 -24.15 18.25
CA ALA A 96 -10.95 -23.43 19.52
C ALA A 96 -12.40 -23.35 19.98
N GLY A 97 -12.62 -23.60 21.25
CA GLY A 97 -13.95 -23.54 21.86
C GLY A 97 -14.46 -22.12 22.13
N SER A 98 -13.65 -21.09 21.83
CA SER A 98 -14.00 -19.68 22.06
C SER A 98 -13.30 -18.76 21.06
N ILE A 99 -13.91 -17.61 20.80
CA ILE A 99 -13.29 -16.52 20.03
C ILE A 99 -12.90 -15.38 20.98
N SER A 100 -11.74 -14.74 20.75
CA SER A 100 -11.34 -13.60 21.55
C SER A 100 -12.26 -12.38 21.30
N ASP A 101 -12.34 -11.45 22.26
CA ASP A 101 -13.04 -10.18 22.08
C ASP A 101 -12.51 -9.40 20.88
N ARG A 102 -11.18 -9.38 20.70
CA ARG A 102 -10.52 -8.74 19.57
C ARG A 102 -10.96 -9.33 18.22
N ASP A 103 -11.02 -10.66 18.12
CA ASP A 103 -11.37 -11.31 16.86
C ASP A 103 -12.86 -11.18 16.55
N ALA A 104 -13.72 -11.20 17.59
CA ALA A 104 -15.16 -10.94 17.44
C ALA A 104 -15.41 -9.52 16.93
N ARG A 105 -14.72 -8.51 17.48
CA ARG A 105 -14.78 -7.12 17.02
C ARG A 105 -14.26 -6.98 15.58
N LEU A 106 -13.16 -7.63 15.27
CA LEU A 106 -12.59 -7.60 13.91
C LEU A 106 -13.55 -8.23 12.89
N LEU A 107 -14.22 -9.33 13.25
CA LEU A 107 -15.21 -9.96 12.38
C LEU A 107 -16.38 -9.03 12.11
N ILE A 108 -16.93 -8.39 13.16
CA ILE A 108 -18.02 -7.43 13.02
C ILE A 108 -17.59 -6.25 12.12
N ALA A 109 -16.41 -5.68 12.35
CA ALA A 109 -15.90 -4.60 11.51
C ALA A 109 -15.77 -5.01 10.04
N ASN A 110 -15.28 -6.23 9.76
CA ASN A 110 -15.17 -6.75 8.39
C ASN A 110 -16.54 -6.97 7.72
N GLU A 111 -17.55 -7.41 8.47
CA GLU A 111 -18.92 -7.55 7.95
C GLU A 111 -19.54 -6.20 7.58
N GLU A 112 -19.15 -5.14 8.28
CA GLU A 112 -19.53 -3.76 7.99
C GLU A 112 -18.62 -3.08 6.96
N GLY A 113 -17.70 -3.82 6.34
CA GLY A 113 -16.81 -3.32 5.28
C GLY A 113 -15.53 -2.63 5.77
N TYR A 114 -15.23 -2.69 7.06
CA TYR A 114 -14.04 -2.06 7.65
C TYR A 114 -12.93 -3.09 7.88
N ALA A 115 -11.73 -2.80 7.38
CA ALA A 115 -10.58 -3.68 7.54
C ALA A 115 -10.06 -3.79 9.00
N LEU A 116 -10.42 -2.84 9.87
CA LEU A 116 -9.95 -2.74 11.26
C LEU A 116 -11.07 -2.31 12.19
N TRP A 117 -11.08 -2.86 13.42
CA TRP A 117 -12.05 -2.46 14.43
C TRP A 117 -12.00 -0.96 14.77
N ASN A 118 -10.81 -0.41 14.99
CA ASN A 118 -10.66 1.01 15.34
C ASN A 118 -11.16 1.96 14.25
N LYS A 119 -11.21 1.52 13.01
CA LYS A 119 -11.80 2.27 11.90
C LYS A 119 -13.32 2.28 11.99
N TYR A 120 -13.92 1.10 12.20
CA TYR A 120 -15.36 0.97 12.41
C TYR A 120 -15.82 1.70 13.68
N GLU A 121 -15.09 1.56 14.78
CA GLU A 121 -15.36 2.28 16.04
C GLU A 121 -15.32 3.80 15.84
N SER A 122 -14.30 4.32 15.12
CA SER A 122 -14.24 5.75 14.78
C SER A 122 -15.45 6.21 13.97
N PHE A 123 -15.91 5.40 13.01
CA PHE A 123 -17.13 5.67 12.24
C PHE A 123 -18.37 5.73 13.12
N LEU A 124 -18.51 4.82 14.08
CA LEU A 124 -19.65 4.80 15.01
C LEU A 124 -19.69 6.03 15.93
N HIS A 125 -18.55 6.64 16.20
CA HIS A 125 -18.48 7.88 16.99
C HIS A 125 -18.84 9.15 16.20
N LEU A 126 -19.04 9.07 14.89
CA LEU A 126 -19.49 10.21 14.08
C LEU A 126 -20.93 10.60 14.40
N ASP A 127 -21.25 11.88 14.15
CA ASP A 127 -22.63 12.34 14.16
C ASP A 127 -23.49 11.47 13.21
N PRO A 128 -24.72 11.09 13.59
CA PRO A 128 -25.60 10.29 12.73
C PRO A 128 -25.77 10.82 11.31
N ASP A 129 -25.88 12.15 11.14
CA ASP A 129 -26.01 12.74 9.81
C ASP A 129 -24.74 12.56 8.98
N VAL A 130 -23.54 12.62 9.62
CA VAL A 130 -22.26 12.33 8.93
C VAL A 130 -22.19 10.87 8.52
N ARG A 131 -22.65 9.94 9.35
CA ARG A 131 -22.72 8.51 9.00
C ARG A 131 -23.65 8.27 7.81
N ASP A 132 -24.81 8.92 7.81
CA ASP A 132 -25.76 8.84 6.69
C ASP A 132 -25.17 9.41 5.40
N VAL A 133 -24.44 10.53 5.47
CA VAL A 133 -23.70 11.09 4.33
C VAL A 133 -22.67 10.08 3.81
N ILE A 134 -21.84 9.51 4.69
CA ILE A 134 -20.82 8.53 4.28
C ILE A 134 -21.48 7.27 3.68
N ALA A 135 -22.56 6.77 4.27
CA ALA A 135 -23.28 5.63 3.72
C ALA A 135 -23.85 5.91 2.32
N ALA A 136 -24.46 7.09 2.12
CA ALA A 136 -24.96 7.51 0.82
C ALA A 136 -23.83 7.66 -0.22
N VAL A 137 -22.68 8.23 0.19
CA VAL A 137 -21.46 8.35 -0.64
C VAL A 137 -20.95 6.97 -1.07
N GLN A 138 -20.84 6.02 -0.13
CA GLN A 138 -20.31 4.68 -0.39
C GLN A 138 -21.08 3.93 -1.48
N ILE A 139 -22.39 4.04 -1.49
CA ILE A 139 -23.22 3.36 -2.50
C ILE A 139 -23.63 4.25 -3.70
N GLY A 140 -23.16 5.49 -3.72
CA GLY A 140 -23.47 6.46 -4.76
C GLY A 140 -24.92 6.93 -4.75
N ASP A 141 -25.59 6.98 -3.60
CA ASP A 141 -26.99 7.43 -3.49
C ASP A 141 -27.08 8.95 -3.42
N LEU A 142 -27.10 9.60 -4.59
CA LEU A 142 -27.11 11.04 -4.74
C LEU A 142 -28.37 11.71 -4.15
N GLU A 143 -29.52 11.05 -4.28
CA GLU A 143 -30.78 11.63 -3.77
C GLU A 143 -30.78 11.63 -2.23
N ARG A 144 -30.43 10.50 -1.62
CA ARG A 144 -30.27 10.41 -0.17
C ARG A 144 -29.21 11.38 0.35
N LEU A 145 -28.09 11.49 -0.34
CA LEU A 145 -27.04 12.45 0.00
C LEU A 145 -27.58 13.88 0.04
N LYS A 146 -28.30 14.32 -0.99
CA LYS A 146 -28.91 15.65 -1.07
C LYS A 146 -29.92 15.90 0.05
N GLU A 147 -30.78 14.92 0.36
CA GLU A 147 -31.75 15.01 1.45
C GLU A 147 -31.05 15.28 2.79
N VAL A 148 -30.02 14.50 3.13
CA VAL A 148 -29.28 14.67 4.39
C VAL A 148 -28.54 15.99 4.42
N LEU A 149 -27.87 16.38 3.34
CA LEU A 149 -27.13 17.64 3.24
C LEU A 149 -28.07 18.87 3.26
N GLN A 150 -29.27 18.76 2.73
CA GLN A 150 -30.27 19.83 2.83
C GLN A 150 -30.73 20.03 4.28
N ALA A 151 -30.89 18.95 5.04
CA ALA A 151 -31.25 19.00 6.45
C ALA A 151 -30.10 19.46 7.34
N ASN A 152 -28.88 19.03 7.06
CA ASN A 152 -27.68 19.36 7.82
C ASN A 152 -26.44 19.53 6.91
N PRO A 153 -26.24 20.73 6.32
CA PRO A 153 -25.08 20.98 5.45
C PRO A 153 -23.72 20.75 6.15
N SER A 154 -23.64 20.92 7.47
CA SER A 154 -22.38 20.74 8.20
C SER A 154 -21.87 19.29 8.21
N ALA A 155 -22.73 18.33 7.87
CA ALA A 155 -22.32 16.92 7.72
C ALA A 155 -21.41 16.67 6.51
N ALA A 156 -21.33 17.61 5.55
CA ALA A 156 -20.40 17.53 4.42
C ALA A 156 -18.92 17.73 4.82
N ASN A 157 -18.67 18.41 5.95
CA ASN A 157 -17.31 18.78 6.36
C ASN A 157 -17.11 18.61 7.88
N PRO A 158 -17.15 17.36 8.39
CA PRO A 158 -16.99 17.10 9.81
C PRO A 158 -15.59 17.47 10.28
N SER A 159 -15.48 18.49 11.12
CA SER A 159 -14.21 18.93 11.73
C SER A 159 -13.92 18.25 13.07
N TRP A 160 -14.83 17.42 13.60
CA TRP A 160 -14.74 16.90 14.93
C TRP A 160 -15.51 15.58 15.11
N VAL A 161 -14.91 14.66 15.89
CA VAL A 161 -15.52 13.37 16.24
C VAL A 161 -16.06 13.47 17.67
N PRO A 162 -17.38 13.36 17.90
CA PRO A 162 -17.97 13.35 19.23
C PRO A 162 -17.40 12.23 20.11
N GLY A 163 -17.32 12.47 21.40
CA GLY A 163 -16.87 11.48 22.39
C GLY A 163 -15.37 11.48 22.71
N PHE A 164 -14.57 12.31 22.05
CA PHE A 164 -13.15 12.51 22.39
C PHE A 164 -12.92 13.78 23.21
N ALA A 165 -12.00 13.73 24.16
CA ALA A 165 -11.72 14.85 25.11
C ALA A 165 -11.17 16.12 24.46
N ALA A 166 -10.70 16.08 23.23
CA ALA A 166 -10.22 17.22 22.47
C ALA A 166 -10.66 17.11 21.00
N PRO A 167 -10.85 18.25 20.30
CA PRO A 167 -11.06 18.24 18.87
C PRO A 167 -9.91 17.46 18.21
N ARG A 168 -10.25 16.41 17.48
CA ARG A 168 -9.30 15.70 16.61
C ARG A 168 -9.80 15.88 15.20
N PRO A 169 -8.90 16.04 14.22
CA PRO A 169 -9.31 15.91 12.84
C PRO A 169 -10.00 14.54 12.66
N ALA A 170 -11.10 14.52 11.92
CA ALA A 170 -11.77 13.28 11.60
C ALA A 170 -10.76 12.33 10.92
N PRO A 171 -10.77 11.02 11.21
CA PRO A 171 -9.98 10.08 10.42
C PRO A 171 -10.31 10.24 8.93
N ASN A 172 -9.33 10.03 8.04
CA ASN A 172 -9.51 10.20 6.59
C ASN A 172 -10.74 9.47 6.05
N ASP A 173 -10.99 8.25 6.54
CA ASP A 173 -12.16 7.43 6.22
C ASP A 173 -13.50 7.95 6.82
N SER A 174 -13.47 9.07 7.52
CA SER A 174 -14.63 9.79 8.06
C SER A 174 -14.84 11.16 7.40
N ILE A 175 -14.02 11.51 6.41
CA ILE A 175 -14.15 12.74 5.63
C ILE A 175 -14.96 12.40 4.37
N PRO A 176 -16.18 12.93 4.18
CA PRO A 176 -17.03 12.54 3.05
C PRO A 176 -16.36 12.67 1.68
N LEU A 177 -15.62 13.75 1.42
CA LEU A 177 -14.88 13.93 0.16
C LEU A 177 -13.79 12.86 -0.07
N PHE A 178 -13.13 12.40 0.99
CA PHE A 178 -12.20 11.28 0.89
C PHE A 178 -12.94 9.96 0.61
N CYS A 179 -14.07 9.73 1.30
CA CYS A 179 -14.88 8.52 1.15
C CYS A 179 -15.41 8.32 -0.28
N VAL A 180 -15.61 9.39 -1.06
CA VAL A 180 -16.00 9.25 -2.48
C VAL A 180 -14.96 8.48 -3.26
N SER A 181 -13.69 8.86 -3.11
CA SER A 181 -12.56 8.21 -3.79
C SER A 181 -12.35 6.78 -3.30
N GLN A 182 -12.46 6.57 -1.99
CA GLN A 182 -12.38 5.23 -1.38
C GLN A 182 -13.48 4.31 -1.91
N ALA A 183 -14.73 4.78 -1.99
CA ALA A 183 -15.86 4.00 -2.50
C ALA A 183 -15.69 3.59 -3.97
N VAL A 184 -15.04 4.42 -4.79
CA VAL A 184 -14.68 4.07 -6.17
C VAL A 184 -13.61 2.97 -6.18
N PHE A 185 -12.57 3.11 -5.36
CA PHE A 185 -11.47 2.15 -5.25
C PHE A 185 -11.93 0.77 -4.76
N ASP A 186 -12.79 0.75 -3.73
CA ASP A 186 -13.33 -0.48 -3.15
C ASP A 186 -14.45 -1.11 -4.02
N GLY A 187 -14.84 -0.45 -5.12
CA GLY A 187 -15.92 -0.91 -5.99
C GLY A 187 -17.31 -0.86 -5.36
N LEU A 188 -17.49 -0.08 -4.29
CA LEU A 188 -18.78 0.08 -3.59
C LEU A 188 -19.74 0.96 -4.39
N ASN A 189 -19.25 2.11 -4.89
CA ASN A 189 -20.04 2.97 -5.79
C ASN A 189 -19.93 2.47 -7.23
N GLN A 190 -20.87 1.64 -7.62
CA GLN A 190 -20.98 1.12 -8.99
C GLN A 190 -21.80 2.00 -9.94
N ARG A 191 -22.34 3.13 -9.46
CA ARG A 191 -23.20 4.02 -10.26
C ARG A 191 -22.41 4.96 -11.18
N GLY A 192 -21.08 5.06 -11.00
CA GLY A 192 -20.23 5.89 -11.83
C GLY A 192 -20.44 7.41 -11.67
N ASN A 193 -21.18 7.83 -10.64
CA ASN A 193 -21.57 9.20 -10.35
C ASN A 193 -20.66 9.92 -9.33
N GLY A 194 -19.38 9.55 -9.31
CA GLY A 194 -18.40 10.16 -8.40
C GLY A 194 -18.28 11.67 -8.54
N TYR A 195 -18.45 12.21 -9.76
CA TYR A 195 -18.46 13.66 -10.00
C TYR A 195 -19.63 14.34 -9.28
N GLU A 196 -20.85 13.83 -9.50
CA GLU A 196 -22.10 14.40 -8.98
C GLU A 196 -22.16 14.31 -7.43
N ILE A 197 -21.67 13.20 -6.85
CA ILE A 197 -21.55 13.02 -5.39
C ILE A 197 -20.55 14.05 -4.83
N THR A 198 -19.38 14.20 -5.46
CA THR A 198 -18.36 15.17 -5.05
C THR A 198 -18.92 16.59 -5.12
N GLN A 199 -19.61 16.94 -6.22
CA GLN A 199 -20.21 18.26 -6.41
C GLN A 199 -21.26 18.55 -5.33
N ALA A 200 -22.14 17.59 -5.01
CA ALA A 200 -23.16 17.78 -3.97
C ALA A 200 -22.55 18.03 -2.58
N LEU A 201 -21.44 17.38 -2.25
CA LEU A 201 -20.71 17.65 -1.01
C LEU A 201 -20.11 19.06 -0.99
N ILE A 202 -19.51 19.50 -2.09
CA ILE A 202 -18.90 20.82 -2.23
C ILE A 202 -19.98 21.93 -2.20
N ASP A 203 -21.11 21.74 -2.87
CA ASP A 203 -22.27 22.65 -2.84
C ASP A 203 -22.83 22.82 -1.42
N ALA A 204 -22.71 21.79 -0.58
CA ALA A 204 -23.07 21.85 0.85
C ALA A 204 -21.97 22.44 1.73
N GLY A 205 -20.83 22.85 1.18
CA GLY A 205 -19.75 23.52 1.88
C GLY A 205 -18.57 22.65 2.29
N ALA A 206 -18.42 21.46 1.69
CA ALA A 206 -17.20 20.67 1.91
C ALA A 206 -15.96 21.40 1.40
N ASP A 207 -14.91 21.44 2.20
CA ASP A 207 -13.63 22.05 1.84
C ASP A 207 -12.82 21.12 0.93
N VAL A 208 -12.60 21.55 -0.33
CA VAL A 208 -11.87 20.78 -1.35
C VAL A 208 -10.41 20.52 -0.99
N ASP A 209 -9.81 21.39 -0.17
CA ASP A 209 -8.41 21.29 0.26
C ASP A 209 -8.28 20.84 1.74
N THR A 210 -9.36 20.31 2.32
CA THR A 210 -9.33 19.80 3.70
C THR A 210 -8.16 18.87 3.95
N GLU A 211 -7.62 18.85 5.18
CA GLU A 211 -6.47 18.06 5.59
C GLU A 211 -5.26 18.19 4.65
N GLY A 212 -5.00 19.41 4.15
CA GLY A 212 -3.85 19.70 3.30
C GLY A 212 -3.98 19.17 1.86
N GLY A 213 -5.20 19.17 1.30
CA GLY A 213 -5.47 18.72 -0.07
C GLY A 213 -5.59 17.20 -0.21
N HIS A 214 -5.91 16.55 0.90
CA HIS A 214 -6.04 15.09 0.95
C HIS A 214 -7.11 14.52 0.00
N PRO A 215 -8.30 15.17 -0.21
CA PRO A 215 -9.30 14.66 -1.16
C PRO A 215 -8.77 14.49 -2.58
N LEU A 216 -8.04 15.48 -3.13
CA LEU A 216 -7.46 15.35 -4.46
C LEU A 216 -6.36 14.30 -4.51
N THR A 217 -5.49 14.27 -3.50
CA THR A 217 -4.44 13.24 -3.40
C THR A 217 -5.03 11.83 -3.34
N ALA A 218 -6.12 11.64 -2.57
CA ALA A 218 -6.84 10.38 -2.50
C ALA A 218 -7.48 10.02 -3.85
N ALA A 219 -8.18 10.95 -4.49
CA ALA A 219 -8.79 10.73 -5.80
C ALA A 219 -7.77 10.28 -6.84
N VAL A 220 -6.60 10.91 -6.83
CA VAL A 220 -5.50 10.56 -7.73
C VAL A 220 -4.90 9.20 -7.38
N SER A 221 -4.62 8.92 -6.09
CA SER A 221 -3.98 7.67 -5.66
C SER A 221 -4.88 6.44 -5.86
N PHE A 222 -6.19 6.61 -5.86
CA PHE A 222 -7.19 5.57 -6.06
C PHE A 222 -7.70 5.45 -7.51
N GLY A 223 -7.20 6.28 -8.42
CA GLY A 223 -7.61 6.26 -9.82
C GLY A 223 -9.03 6.80 -10.07
N ALA A 224 -9.57 7.59 -9.15
CA ALA A 224 -10.93 8.11 -9.20
C ALA A 224 -11.03 9.36 -10.10
N LEU A 225 -10.87 9.20 -11.41
CA LEU A 225 -10.79 10.30 -12.40
C LEU A 225 -11.95 11.30 -12.26
N ARG A 226 -13.20 10.83 -12.16
CA ARG A 226 -14.37 11.71 -12.10
C ARG A 226 -14.43 12.52 -10.80
N VAL A 227 -13.92 11.96 -9.70
CA VAL A 227 -13.78 12.66 -8.42
C VAL A 227 -12.70 13.72 -8.52
N ALA A 228 -11.54 13.36 -9.10
CA ALA A 228 -10.44 14.32 -9.31
C ALA A 228 -10.89 15.50 -10.21
N GLU A 229 -11.65 15.24 -11.28
CA GLU A 229 -12.25 16.30 -12.13
C GLU A 229 -13.12 17.25 -11.30
N ALA A 230 -14.06 16.72 -10.52
CA ALA A 230 -14.97 17.55 -9.70
C ALA A 230 -14.21 18.40 -8.69
N LEU A 231 -13.22 17.83 -8.01
CA LEU A 231 -12.38 18.56 -7.05
C LEU A 231 -11.62 19.71 -7.72
N ILE A 232 -10.99 19.44 -8.88
CA ILE A 232 -10.20 20.44 -9.62
C ILE A 232 -11.14 21.52 -10.20
N ASP A 233 -12.30 21.17 -10.72
CA ASP A 233 -13.30 22.12 -11.24
C ASP A 233 -13.80 23.08 -10.14
N ASN A 234 -13.74 22.64 -8.90
CA ASN A 234 -14.11 23.43 -7.72
C ASN A 234 -12.90 24.04 -6.97
N GLY A 235 -11.74 24.10 -7.61
CA GLY A 235 -10.60 24.87 -7.14
C GLY A 235 -9.58 24.13 -6.29
N ALA A 236 -9.66 22.79 -6.19
CA ALA A 236 -8.58 22.01 -5.56
C ALA A 236 -7.24 22.28 -6.26
N LYS A 237 -6.18 22.41 -5.47
CA LYS A 237 -4.86 22.79 -5.98
C LYS A 237 -4.18 21.64 -6.69
N VAL A 238 -4.07 21.73 -8.01
CA VAL A 238 -3.52 20.68 -8.88
C VAL A 238 -2.08 20.28 -8.55
N ASP A 239 -1.28 21.19 -7.98
CA ASP A 239 0.09 20.93 -7.53
C ASP A 239 0.19 20.52 -6.06
N GLY A 240 -0.95 20.27 -5.38
CA GLY A 240 -1.00 20.13 -3.94
C GLY A 240 -1.04 21.48 -3.21
N VAL A 241 -1.45 21.48 -1.94
CA VAL A 241 -1.64 22.72 -1.16
C VAL A 241 -0.32 23.48 -1.01
N ASP A 242 0.78 22.77 -0.83
CA ASP A 242 2.13 23.34 -0.70
C ASP A 242 2.82 23.57 -2.06
N GLY A 243 2.18 23.24 -3.18
CA GLY A 243 2.74 23.38 -4.51
C GLY A 243 3.90 22.42 -4.80
N ASP A 244 3.95 21.31 -4.11
CA ASP A 244 5.03 20.31 -4.13
C ASP A 244 4.90 19.26 -5.24
N GLY A 245 3.74 19.16 -5.90
CA GLY A 245 3.48 18.23 -7.00
C GLY A 245 3.06 16.82 -6.56
N VAL A 246 2.64 16.65 -5.30
CA VAL A 246 2.21 15.33 -4.76
C VAL A 246 1.10 14.68 -5.60
N PRO A 247 0.02 15.35 -6.04
CA PRO A 247 -0.99 14.72 -6.88
C PRO A 247 -0.40 14.13 -8.18
N MET A 248 0.45 14.88 -8.88
CA MET A 248 1.11 14.39 -10.09
C MET A 248 2.02 13.18 -9.80
N ALA A 249 2.78 13.23 -8.70
CA ALA A 249 3.66 12.13 -8.30
C ALA A 249 2.90 10.82 -8.08
N TYR A 250 1.73 10.86 -7.43
CA TYR A 250 0.87 9.69 -7.25
C TYR A 250 0.28 9.20 -8.58
N ALA A 251 -0.22 10.10 -9.43
CA ALA A 251 -0.75 9.73 -10.75
C ALA A 251 0.31 9.01 -11.60
N MET A 252 1.54 9.51 -11.58
CA MET A 252 2.68 8.89 -12.27
C MET A 252 3.03 7.53 -11.69
N HIS A 253 3.13 7.42 -10.37
CA HIS A 253 3.54 6.17 -9.71
C HIS A 253 2.54 5.02 -9.92
N PHE A 254 1.23 5.32 -9.80
CA PHE A 254 0.18 4.33 -9.99
C PHE A 254 -0.26 4.14 -11.45
N THR A 255 0.42 4.80 -12.38
CA THR A 255 0.17 4.71 -13.83
C THR A 255 -1.24 5.16 -14.26
N PHE A 256 -1.85 6.07 -13.51
CA PHE A 256 -3.15 6.67 -13.86
C PHE A 256 -2.96 7.79 -14.88
N ARG A 257 -2.65 7.40 -16.14
CA ARG A 257 -2.32 8.31 -17.21
C ARG A 257 -3.39 9.39 -17.46
N GLU A 258 -4.66 9.02 -17.48
CA GLU A 258 -5.75 9.97 -17.72
C GLU A 258 -5.81 11.06 -16.66
N ILE A 259 -5.56 10.71 -15.39
CA ILE A 259 -5.50 11.65 -14.27
C ILE A 259 -4.26 12.54 -14.41
N ALA A 260 -3.11 11.98 -14.75
CA ALA A 260 -1.88 12.76 -14.97
C ALA A 260 -2.04 13.77 -16.12
N GLU A 261 -2.69 13.37 -17.22
CA GLU A 261 -3.03 14.27 -18.32
C GLU A 261 -4.08 15.33 -17.91
N LEU A 262 -5.04 14.97 -17.06
CA LEU A 262 -5.98 15.94 -16.49
C LEU A 262 -5.24 16.99 -15.67
N LEU A 263 -4.40 16.59 -14.73
CA LEU A 263 -3.60 17.50 -13.90
C LEU A 263 -2.74 18.42 -14.77
N ALA A 264 -2.04 17.86 -15.78
CA ALA A 264 -1.21 18.64 -16.70
C ALA A 264 -2.04 19.66 -17.51
N ARG A 265 -3.21 19.28 -18.05
CA ARG A 265 -4.12 20.21 -18.74
C ARG A 265 -4.66 21.31 -17.84
N ARG A 266 -4.80 21.06 -16.55
CA ARG A 266 -5.28 22.01 -15.54
C ARG A 266 -4.15 22.82 -14.91
N GLY A 267 -2.92 22.73 -15.46
CA GLY A 267 -1.80 23.61 -15.16
C GLY A 267 -0.85 23.10 -14.08
N ALA A 268 -0.89 21.79 -13.75
CA ALA A 268 0.10 21.18 -12.87
C ALA A 268 1.52 21.37 -13.43
N LYS A 269 2.46 21.72 -12.56
CA LYS A 269 3.86 21.88 -12.92
C LYS A 269 4.49 20.53 -13.26
N LEU A 270 5.28 20.53 -14.34
CA LEU A 270 6.03 19.35 -14.72
C LEU A 270 7.52 19.59 -14.46
N ASP A 271 8.15 18.70 -13.72
CA ASP A 271 9.59 18.55 -13.75
C ASP A 271 10.00 17.51 -14.82
N VAL A 272 11.30 17.28 -14.99
CA VAL A 272 11.78 16.34 -16.02
C VAL A 272 11.20 14.94 -15.86
N ARG A 273 10.93 14.49 -14.63
CA ARG A 273 10.39 13.15 -14.30
C ARG A 273 8.95 13.01 -14.80
N PHE A 274 8.10 13.97 -14.46
CA PHE A 274 6.68 13.96 -14.83
C PHE A 274 6.50 14.22 -16.33
N ALA A 275 7.30 15.13 -16.90
CA ALA A 275 7.35 15.33 -18.35
C ALA A 275 7.75 14.04 -19.08
N ALA A 276 8.70 13.28 -18.52
CA ALA A 276 9.13 12.00 -19.08
C ALA A 276 8.02 10.96 -19.09
N GLY A 277 7.31 10.80 -17.98
CA GLY A 277 6.19 9.86 -17.88
C GLY A 277 5.00 10.22 -18.77
N LEU A 278 4.78 11.52 -19.06
CA LEU A 278 3.78 11.99 -20.01
C LEU A 278 4.22 11.95 -21.48
N GLY A 279 5.46 11.54 -21.78
CA GLY A 279 5.98 11.50 -23.14
C GLY A 279 6.25 12.87 -23.76
N ARG A 280 6.39 13.92 -22.94
CA ARG A 280 6.60 15.30 -23.40
C ARG A 280 8.08 15.56 -23.74
N LEU A 281 8.58 14.91 -24.79
CA LEU A 281 10.01 14.92 -25.16
C LEU A 281 10.60 16.33 -25.29
N ASP A 282 9.84 17.29 -25.84
CA ASP A 282 10.31 18.67 -26.00
C ASP A 282 10.48 19.35 -24.62
N ILE A 283 9.55 19.11 -23.69
CA ILE A 283 9.66 19.61 -22.33
C ILE A 283 10.84 18.94 -21.62
N VAL A 284 11.01 17.61 -21.77
CA VAL A 284 12.16 16.87 -21.21
C VAL A 284 13.47 17.49 -21.71
N LYS A 285 13.62 17.71 -23.04
CA LYS A 285 14.81 18.32 -23.62
C LYS A 285 15.09 19.73 -23.08
N SER A 286 14.05 20.49 -22.76
CA SER A 286 14.21 21.85 -22.22
C SER A 286 14.89 21.89 -20.84
N PHE A 287 14.90 20.78 -20.11
CA PHE A 287 15.58 20.64 -18.81
C PHE A 287 17.09 20.37 -18.92
N PHE A 288 17.60 20.17 -20.13
CA PHE A 288 19.02 19.97 -20.38
C PHE A 288 19.69 21.27 -20.91
N ALA A 289 20.92 21.49 -20.47
CA ALA A 289 21.77 22.53 -21.04
C ALA A 289 22.42 22.05 -22.34
N ASP A 290 22.98 22.97 -23.14
CA ASP A 290 23.60 22.67 -24.43
C ASP A 290 24.69 21.58 -24.40
N LYS A 291 25.28 21.33 -23.22
CA LYS A 291 26.29 20.27 -23.02
C LYS A 291 25.70 18.96 -22.46
N GLY A 292 24.38 18.79 -22.46
CA GLY A 292 23.72 17.55 -22.01
C GLY A 292 23.59 17.39 -20.50
N SER A 293 23.96 18.37 -19.66
CA SER A 293 23.77 18.33 -18.23
C SER A 293 22.38 18.82 -17.82
N LEU A 294 21.78 18.20 -16.79
CA LEU A 294 20.53 18.68 -16.21
C LEU A 294 20.68 20.08 -15.60
N LYS A 295 19.72 20.95 -15.87
CA LYS A 295 19.62 22.27 -15.27
C LYS A 295 19.26 22.16 -13.78
N PRO A 296 19.69 23.11 -12.92
CA PRO A 296 19.24 23.16 -11.54
C PRO A 296 17.71 23.18 -11.43
N GLY A 297 17.16 22.44 -10.46
CA GLY A 297 15.72 22.37 -10.22
C GLY A 297 14.93 21.46 -11.17
N SER A 298 15.57 20.74 -12.09
CA SER A 298 14.91 19.86 -13.06
C SER A 298 14.06 18.74 -12.44
N GLY A 299 14.36 18.31 -11.19
CA GLY A 299 13.63 17.29 -10.45
C GLY A 299 13.21 17.82 -9.08
N ALA A 300 12.57 18.99 -9.03
CA ALA A 300 12.31 19.71 -7.79
C ALA A 300 11.01 19.28 -7.05
N LEU A 301 10.11 18.60 -7.75
CA LEU A 301 8.81 18.22 -7.19
C LEU A 301 8.87 16.91 -6.37
N ALA A 302 7.80 16.62 -5.63
CA ALA A 302 7.76 15.56 -4.63
C ALA A 302 8.04 14.15 -5.18
N ASP A 303 8.51 13.30 -4.29
CA ASP A 303 8.52 11.85 -4.47
C ASP A 303 7.27 11.25 -3.79
N PRO A 304 6.54 10.30 -4.41
CA PRO A 304 5.21 9.89 -3.97
C PRO A 304 5.11 9.46 -2.51
N PHE A 305 6.11 8.75 -1.99
CA PHE A 305 6.07 8.17 -0.64
C PHE A 305 6.94 8.90 0.41
N GLY A 306 7.59 10.00 0.01
CA GLY A 306 8.51 10.71 0.89
C GLY A 306 7.81 11.32 2.12
N LEU A 307 6.70 11.99 1.91
CA LEU A 307 5.92 12.65 2.95
C LEU A 307 5.20 11.67 3.88
N GLU A 308 4.56 10.65 3.33
CA GLU A 308 3.83 9.64 4.11
C GLU A 308 4.74 8.88 5.07
N ARG A 309 5.93 8.49 4.62
CA ARG A 309 6.93 7.82 5.46
C ARG A 309 7.45 8.72 6.56
N LYS A 310 7.69 9.98 6.27
CA LYS A 310 8.11 10.97 7.27
C LYS A 310 7.08 11.16 8.36
N GLN A 311 5.79 11.24 8.00
CA GLN A 311 4.70 11.36 8.96
C GLN A 311 4.55 10.10 9.84
N LYS A 312 4.85 8.92 9.30
CA LYS A 312 4.82 7.65 10.03
C LYS A 312 6.08 7.37 10.87
N GLY A 313 7.04 8.30 10.93
CA GLY A 313 8.31 8.12 11.65
C GLY A 313 9.19 6.99 11.07
N GLN A 314 8.87 6.53 9.86
CA GLN A 314 9.66 5.51 9.16
C GLN A 314 10.90 6.15 8.55
N SER A 315 11.98 5.36 8.45
CA SER A 315 13.20 5.77 7.75
C SER A 315 12.83 6.18 6.33
N VAL A 316 12.95 7.47 6.07
CA VAL A 316 12.74 8.02 4.73
C VAL A 316 13.99 7.68 3.95
N PHE A 317 13.85 6.92 2.88
CA PHE A 317 14.89 6.88 1.88
C PHE A 317 14.90 8.25 1.17
N TRP A 318 15.59 9.21 1.78
CA TRP A 318 15.80 10.49 1.14
C TRP A 318 16.59 10.25 -0.13
N CYS A 319 15.96 10.50 -1.23
CA CYS A 319 16.64 10.61 -2.48
C CYS A 319 17.31 12.00 -2.52
N GLU A 320 18.62 12.04 -2.39
CA GLU A 320 19.33 13.25 -2.80
C GLU A 320 18.97 13.57 -4.24
N ARG A 321 18.63 14.81 -4.52
CA ARG A 321 18.28 15.26 -5.86
C ARG A 321 19.53 15.48 -6.73
N THR A 322 20.36 14.44 -6.79
CA THR A 322 21.49 14.39 -7.71
C THR A 322 21.01 14.22 -9.15
N PRO A 323 21.74 14.70 -10.15
CA PRO A 323 21.40 14.45 -11.56
C PRO A 323 21.17 12.97 -11.88
N ALA A 324 21.97 12.07 -11.31
CA ALA A 324 21.82 10.62 -11.51
C ALA A 324 20.48 10.10 -10.97
N ASN A 325 20.09 10.49 -9.76
CA ASN A 325 18.82 10.08 -9.16
C ASN A 325 17.61 10.65 -9.91
N ILE A 326 17.69 11.91 -10.35
CA ILE A 326 16.64 12.54 -11.15
C ILE A 326 16.48 11.82 -12.51
N LEU A 327 17.60 11.50 -13.17
CA LEU A 327 17.58 10.76 -14.43
C LEU A 327 17.02 9.34 -14.26
N SER A 328 17.37 8.65 -13.17
CA SER A 328 16.84 7.32 -12.88
C SER A 328 15.33 7.35 -12.66
N GLN A 329 14.81 8.33 -11.93
CA GLN A 329 13.37 8.52 -11.75
C GLN A 329 12.67 8.92 -13.07
N ALA A 330 13.27 9.79 -13.87
CA ALA A 330 12.72 10.17 -15.17
C ALA A 330 12.64 8.97 -16.13
N LEU A 331 13.72 8.17 -16.20
CA LEU A 331 13.75 6.95 -16.98
C LEU A 331 12.70 5.93 -16.50
N TYR A 332 12.56 5.77 -15.17
CA TYR A 332 11.54 4.93 -14.56
C TYR A 332 10.13 5.32 -15.04
N TYR A 333 9.75 6.61 -14.91
CA TYR A 333 8.43 7.05 -15.33
C TYR A 333 8.24 6.93 -16.85
N ALA A 334 9.26 7.23 -17.66
CA ALA A 334 9.19 7.00 -19.11
C ALA A 334 8.90 5.52 -19.43
N CYS A 335 9.60 4.59 -18.79
CA CYS A 335 9.42 3.16 -19.02
C CYS A 335 8.07 2.64 -18.55
N ILE A 336 7.63 2.96 -17.30
CA ILE A 336 6.36 2.44 -16.80
C ILE A 336 5.14 3.01 -17.53
N HIS A 337 5.30 4.17 -18.19
CA HIS A 337 4.27 4.78 -19.03
C HIS A 337 4.45 4.47 -20.53
N ASN A 338 5.41 3.59 -20.89
CA ASN A 338 5.69 3.16 -22.28
C ASN A 338 6.12 4.30 -23.21
N GLU A 339 6.80 5.32 -22.69
CA GLU A 339 7.31 6.47 -23.43
C GLU A 339 8.74 6.22 -23.92
N LEU A 340 8.90 5.22 -24.81
CA LEU A 340 10.22 4.69 -25.18
C LEU A 340 11.12 5.69 -25.92
N GLN A 341 10.55 6.65 -26.67
CA GLN A 341 11.35 7.72 -27.29
C GLN A 341 12.01 8.63 -26.25
N VAL A 342 11.29 8.89 -25.15
CA VAL A 342 11.83 9.66 -24.03
C VAL A 342 12.86 8.82 -23.27
N ALA A 343 12.59 7.53 -23.06
CA ALA A 343 13.54 6.62 -22.41
C ALA A 343 14.86 6.54 -23.19
N GLU A 344 14.81 6.39 -24.52
CA GLU A 344 15.97 6.42 -25.41
C GLU A 344 16.78 7.72 -25.28
N PHE A 345 16.08 8.86 -25.28
CA PHE A 345 16.74 10.15 -25.08
C PHE A 345 17.43 10.20 -23.69
N LEU A 346 16.76 9.78 -22.61
CA LEU A 346 17.33 9.81 -21.26
C LEU A 346 18.55 8.89 -21.13
N LEU A 347 18.52 7.71 -21.75
CA LEU A 347 19.69 6.82 -21.84
C LEU A 347 20.86 7.50 -22.57
N SER A 348 20.60 8.20 -23.67
CA SER A 348 21.62 8.98 -24.40
C SER A 348 22.22 10.12 -23.57
N GLN A 349 21.48 10.60 -22.55
CA GLN A 349 21.95 11.60 -21.58
C GLN A 349 22.62 11.00 -20.34
N GLY A 350 22.87 9.68 -20.31
CA GLY A 350 23.58 8.99 -19.25
C GLY A 350 22.70 8.48 -18.10
N ALA A 351 21.39 8.33 -18.30
CA ALA A 351 20.57 7.60 -17.34
C ALA A 351 21.02 6.14 -17.25
N ASP A 352 21.14 5.60 -16.04
CA ASP A 352 21.54 4.21 -15.81
C ASP A 352 20.30 3.30 -15.75
N ILE A 353 20.21 2.38 -16.72
CA ILE A 353 19.11 1.42 -16.83
C ILE A 353 19.06 0.42 -15.67
N ASN A 354 20.20 0.21 -14.99
CA ASN A 354 20.37 -0.71 -13.87
C ASN A 354 20.35 -0.01 -12.50
N ALA A 355 20.11 1.28 -12.48
CA ALA A 355 20.02 2.01 -11.22
C ALA A 355 18.89 1.49 -10.33
N ILE A 356 19.16 1.37 -9.06
CA ILE A 356 18.10 1.25 -8.03
C ILE A 356 17.40 2.59 -7.95
N VAL A 357 16.15 2.64 -8.37
CA VAL A 357 15.39 3.90 -8.47
C VAL A 357 15.01 4.38 -7.07
N PRO A 358 15.50 5.55 -6.64
CA PRO A 358 15.21 6.07 -5.30
C PRO A 358 13.84 6.77 -5.23
N GLY A 359 13.34 7.01 -4.02
CA GLY A 359 12.09 7.76 -3.79
C GLY A 359 10.80 6.98 -4.10
N LEU A 360 10.89 5.66 -4.35
CA LEU A 360 9.75 4.79 -4.58
C LEU A 360 9.41 3.98 -3.32
N ASP A 361 8.25 3.30 -3.33
CA ASP A 361 7.77 2.41 -2.26
C ASP A 361 8.75 1.26 -1.98
N ILE A 362 9.29 0.67 -3.04
CA ILE A 362 10.32 -0.36 -2.98
C ILE A 362 11.48 0.06 -3.88
N GLN A 363 12.69 0.10 -3.30
CA GLN A 363 13.89 0.44 -4.05
C GLN A 363 14.37 -0.75 -4.87
N ALA A 364 14.10 -0.69 -6.16
CA ALA A 364 14.39 -1.73 -7.14
C ALA A 364 14.75 -1.10 -8.50
N THR A 365 15.25 -1.89 -9.44
CA THR A 365 15.47 -1.41 -10.80
C THR A 365 14.15 -1.31 -11.57
N ILE A 366 14.17 -0.59 -12.69
CA ILE A 366 13.01 -0.49 -13.60
C ILE A 366 12.55 -1.89 -14.04
N LEU A 367 13.49 -2.80 -14.31
CA LEU A 367 13.18 -4.17 -14.76
C LEU A 367 12.38 -4.96 -13.71
N HIS A 368 12.66 -4.79 -12.42
CA HIS A 368 11.84 -5.40 -11.35
C HIS A 368 10.39 -4.95 -11.45
N ARG A 369 10.17 -3.64 -11.57
CA ARG A 369 8.83 -3.06 -11.61
C ARG A 369 8.06 -3.54 -12.84
N VAL A 370 8.69 -3.53 -14.00
CA VAL A 370 8.08 -4.01 -15.26
C VAL A 370 7.77 -5.51 -15.18
N ALA A 371 8.67 -6.30 -14.60
CA ALA A 371 8.48 -7.74 -14.45
C ALA A 371 7.31 -8.10 -13.50
N ALA A 372 7.11 -7.35 -12.43
CA ALA A 372 6.15 -7.69 -11.38
C ALA A 372 4.77 -7.07 -11.55
N LEU A 373 4.72 -5.75 -11.67
CA LEU A 373 3.47 -5.01 -11.57
C LEU A 373 2.86 -4.69 -12.94
N GLY A 374 3.61 -4.97 -13.96
CA GLY A 374 3.25 -4.69 -15.31
C GLY A 374 3.33 -3.19 -15.60
N VAL A 375 3.34 -2.88 -16.84
CA VAL A 375 3.21 -1.57 -17.43
C VAL A 375 1.93 -1.56 -18.24
N ILE A 376 1.48 -0.36 -18.60
CA ILE A 376 0.42 -0.18 -19.59
C ILE A 376 0.81 -0.96 -20.85
N GLU A 377 -0.14 -1.68 -21.43
CA GLU A 377 0.10 -2.43 -22.68
C GLU A 377 0.73 -1.55 -23.77
N PRO A 378 1.67 -2.06 -24.57
CA PRO A 378 2.16 -3.44 -24.60
C PRO A 378 3.40 -3.66 -23.68
N ARG A 379 3.24 -4.42 -22.63
CA ARG A 379 4.27 -4.72 -21.61
C ARG A 379 5.54 -5.37 -22.20
N THR A 380 5.38 -6.27 -23.14
CA THR A 380 6.48 -6.94 -23.82
C THR A 380 7.38 -5.96 -24.56
N ARG A 381 6.84 -4.86 -25.08
CA ARG A 381 7.62 -3.83 -25.77
C ARG A 381 8.60 -3.13 -24.82
N VAL A 382 8.14 -2.75 -23.61
CA VAL A 382 9.01 -2.14 -22.59
C VAL A 382 10.02 -3.14 -22.07
N LEU A 383 9.60 -4.40 -21.84
CA LEU A 383 10.50 -5.46 -21.41
C LEU A 383 11.63 -5.68 -22.42
N ASN A 384 11.30 -5.83 -23.70
CA ASN A 384 12.28 -6.01 -24.76
C ASN A 384 13.22 -4.81 -24.84
N PHE A 385 12.67 -3.59 -24.82
CA PHE A 385 13.46 -2.37 -24.78
C PHE A 385 14.49 -2.39 -23.63
N LEU A 386 14.06 -2.73 -22.41
CA LEU A 386 14.96 -2.80 -21.26
C LEU A 386 16.07 -3.83 -21.46
N LEU A 387 15.74 -5.03 -21.95
CA LEU A 387 16.71 -6.09 -22.20
C LEU A 387 17.70 -5.73 -23.32
N GLU A 388 17.21 -5.14 -24.42
CA GLU A 388 18.02 -4.69 -25.54
C GLU A 388 19.02 -3.58 -25.14
N HIS A 389 18.66 -2.77 -24.13
CA HIS A 389 19.54 -1.73 -23.57
C HIS A 389 20.37 -2.20 -22.36
N GLY A 390 20.43 -3.50 -22.10
CA GLY A 390 21.31 -4.09 -21.09
C GLY A 390 20.77 -4.06 -19.65
N ALA A 391 19.45 -4.05 -19.47
CA ALA A 391 18.87 -4.22 -18.15
C ALA A 391 19.23 -5.58 -17.56
N SER A 392 19.80 -5.58 -16.37
CA SER A 392 20.32 -6.77 -15.70
C SER A 392 19.24 -7.57 -14.99
N LEU A 393 19.22 -8.88 -15.26
CA LEU A 393 18.40 -9.86 -14.53
C LEU A 393 18.99 -10.27 -13.17
N THR A 394 20.20 -9.84 -12.85
CA THR A 394 20.93 -10.28 -11.63
C THR A 394 20.98 -9.21 -10.53
N VAL A 395 20.68 -7.95 -10.82
CA VAL A 395 20.56 -6.91 -9.80
C VAL A 395 19.46 -7.29 -8.83
N ARG A 396 19.71 -7.10 -7.53
CA ARG A 396 18.77 -7.41 -6.46
C ARG A 396 18.14 -6.13 -5.90
N ASP A 397 16.83 -6.16 -5.57
CA ASP A 397 16.18 -5.06 -4.86
C ASP A 397 16.70 -4.93 -3.42
N LEU A 398 16.51 -3.76 -2.80
CA LEU A 398 17.03 -3.50 -1.45
C LEU A 398 16.11 -3.99 -0.32
N ALA A 399 14.84 -4.26 -0.59
CA ALA A 399 13.87 -4.63 0.44
C ALA A 399 13.82 -6.16 0.66
N PHE A 400 13.75 -6.93 -0.41
CA PHE A 400 13.56 -8.39 -0.37
C PHE A 400 14.75 -9.17 -0.90
N HIS A 401 15.76 -8.48 -1.46
CA HIS A 401 16.87 -9.08 -2.20
C HIS A 401 16.41 -10.01 -3.33
N GLY A 402 15.25 -9.74 -3.90
CA GLY A 402 14.72 -10.44 -5.05
C GLY A 402 15.37 -9.99 -6.35
N SER A 403 15.40 -10.86 -7.35
CA SER A 403 15.75 -10.51 -8.73
C SER A 403 14.49 -10.08 -9.51
N PRO A 404 14.62 -9.46 -10.70
CA PRO A 404 13.47 -9.22 -11.56
C PRO A 404 12.67 -10.48 -11.89
N VAL A 405 13.35 -11.59 -12.10
CA VAL A 405 12.71 -12.91 -12.33
C VAL A 405 11.96 -13.38 -11.08
N GLY A 406 12.56 -13.22 -9.89
CA GLY A 406 11.93 -13.52 -8.62
C GLY A 406 10.66 -12.68 -8.40
N TRP A 407 10.69 -11.41 -8.73
CA TRP A 407 9.51 -10.55 -8.65
C TRP A 407 8.39 -11.02 -9.57
N ALA A 408 8.71 -11.36 -10.85
CA ALA A 408 7.71 -11.93 -11.77
C ALA A 408 7.04 -13.18 -11.19
N TYR A 409 7.83 -14.08 -10.57
CA TYR A 409 7.31 -15.29 -9.92
C TYR A 409 6.39 -14.98 -8.74
N TYR A 410 6.85 -14.19 -7.77
CA TYR A 410 6.09 -13.91 -6.54
C TYR A 410 4.87 -13.00 -6.76
N CYS A 411 4.90 -12.16 -7.79
CA CYS A 411 3.74 -11.37 -8.23
C CYS A 411 2.80 -12.15 -9.16
N ASN A 412 2.98 -13.47 -9.29
CA ASN A 412 2.16 -14.35 -10.13
C ASN A 412 2.13 -13.97 -11.62
N ARG A 413 3.23 -13.39 -12.13
CA ARG A 413 3.40 -13.00 -13.53
C ARG A 413 4.12 -14.10 -14.30
N ARG A 414 3.41 -15.24 -14.48
CA ARG A 414 3.94 -16.41 -15.16
C ARG A 414 4.36 -16.13 -16.60
N ASP A 415 3.61 -15.30 -17.30
CA ASP A 415 3.90 -14.82 -18.65
C ASP A 415 5.31 -14.19 -18.77
N ILE A 416 5.67 -13.34 -17.82
CA ILE A 416 6.98 -12.67 -17.78
C ILE A 416 8.05 -13.61 -17.21
N PHE A 417 7.71 -14.37 -16.17
CA PHE A 417 8.63 -15.34 -15.59
C PHE A 417 9.18 -16.31 -16.65
N ASP A 418 8.29 -16.91 -17.46
CA ASP A 418 8.66 -17.87 -18.48
C ASP A 418 9.53 -17.26 -19.60
N LEU A 419 9.37 -15.96 -19.88
CA LEU A 419 10.23 -15.24 -20.82
C LEU A 419 11.64 -14.99 -20.29
N LEU A 420 11.77 -14.79 -18.97
CA LEU A 420 13.02 -14.33 -18.36
C LEU A 420 13.85 -15.45 -17.73
N ILE A 421 13.22 -16.53 -17.27
CA ILE A 421 13.88 -17.52 -16.40
C ILE A 421 15.09 -18.20 -17.07
N ASP A 422 15.02 -18.51 -18.34
CA ASP A 422 16.12 -19.17 -19.04
C ASP A 422 17.31 -18.24 -19.35
N GLN A 423 17.13 -16.92 -19.15
CA GLN A 423 18.17 -15.90 -19.24
C GLN A 423 18.65 -15.42 -17.85
N ALA A 424 18.06 -15.96 -16.79
CA ALA A 424 18.33 -15.55 -15.42
C ALA A 424 19.75 -15.92 -14.98
N GLY A 425 20.23 -15.24 -13.93
CA GLY A 425 21.50 -15.59 -13.29
C GLY A 425 21.44 -16.95 -12.58
N ILE A 426 22.60 -17.57 -12.40
CA ILE A 426 22.73 -18.92 -11.85
C ILE A 426 21.99 -19.13 -10.52
N HIS A 427 21.96 -18.13 -9.64
CA HIS A 427 21.26 -18.19 -8.37
C HIS A 427 19.75 -18.40 -8.54
N ASP A 428 19.15 -17.76 -9.55
CA ASP A 428 17.72 -17.92 -9.86
C ASP A 428 17.45 -19.25 -10.58
N LEU A 429 18.38 -19.72 -11.43
CA LEU A 429 18.27 -21.05 -12.05
C LEU A 429 18.22 -22.16 -10.98
N VAL A 430 19.05 -22.05 -9.93
CA VAL A 430 18.98 -22.94 -8.77
C VAL A 430 17.66 -22.77 -8.03
N ARG A 431 17.31 -21.52 -7.66
CA ARG A 431 16.10 -21.22 -6.89
C ARG A 431 14.82 -21.73 -7.53
N PHE A 432 14.73 -21.70 -8.85
CA PHE A 432 13.53 -22.06 -9.62
C PHE A 432 13.64 -23.43 -10.33
N ASP A 433 14.57 -24.29 -9.89
CA ASP A 433 14.70 -25.70 -10.32
C ASP A 433 14.94 -25.85 -11.83
N ARG A 434 15.76 -24.99 -12.44
CA ARG A 434 16.04 -24.99 -13.88
C ARG A 434 17.31 -25.79 -14.21
N ILE A 435 17.31 -27.09 -13.86
CA ILE A 435 18.49 -27.95 -13.92
C ILE A 435 19.13 -28.04 -15.32
N ASP A 436 18.33 -28.19 -16.38
CA ASP A 436 18.85 -28.31 -17.74
C ASP A 436 19.59 -27.03 -18.16
N ARG A 437 19.00 -25.87 -17.86
CA ARG A 437 19.62 -24.56 -18.15
C ARG A 437 20.85 -24.32 -17.26
N LEU A 438 20.78 -24.74 -15.99
CA LEU A 438 21.92 -24.68 -15.07
C LEU A 438 23.12 -25.46 -15.62
N ARG A 439 22.92 -26.69 -16.13
CA ARG A 439 23.96 -27.48 -16.78
C ARG A 439 24.59 -26.74 -17.98
N ALA A 440 23.75 -26.27 -18.90
CA ALA A 440 24.21 -25.55 -20.07
C ALA A 440 25.05 -24.30 -19.72
N VAL A 441 24.60 -23.50 -18.75
CA VAL A 441 25.32 -22.30 -18.31
C VAL A 441 26.66 -22.65 -17.63
N LEU A 442 26.73 -23.74 -16.88
CA LEU A 442 27.96 -24.17 -16.23
C LEU A 442 28.96 -24.86 -17.21
N GLU A 443 28.48 -25.49 -18.26
CA GLU A 443 29.32 -25.97 -19.36
C GLU A 443 30.00 -24.80 -20.10
N GLU A 444 29.25 -23.70 -20.32
CA GLU A 444 29.78 -22.49 -20.95
C GLU A 444 30.74 -21.73 -20.02
N ASN A 445 30.40 -21.62 -18.72
CA ASN A 445 31.19 -20.90 -17.73
C ASN A 445 31.18 -21.58 -16.34
N PRO A 446 32.10 -22.53 -16.10
CA PRO A 446 32.18 -23.27 -14.83
C PRO A 446 32.38 -22.35 -13.59
N GLN A 447 33.01 -21.20 -13.77
CA GLN A 447 33.28 -20.28 -12.63
C GLN A 447 32.00 -19.75 -11.97
N LEU A 448 30.87 -19.76 -12.66
CA LEU A 448 29.59 -19.34 -12.11
C LEU A 448 29.15 -20.21 -10.91
N ALA A 449 29.61 -21.47 -10.82
CA ALA A 449 29.34 -22.31 -9.66
C ALA A 449 29.87 -21.74 -8.33
N ARG A 450 30.87 -20.85 -8.41
CA ARG A 450 31.48 -20.15 -7.26
C ARG A 450 31.09 -18.68 -7.15
N SER A 451 30.23 -18.19 -8.03
CA SER A 451 29.82 -16.79 -8.01
C SER A 451 29.04 -16.46 -6.75
N CYS A 452 29.19 -15.23 -6.27
CA CYS A 452 28.49 -14.75 -5.10
C CYS A 452 27.56 -13.57 -5.47
N ASP A 453 26.42 -13.47 -4.80
CA ASP A 453 25.60 -12.26 -4.84
C ASP A 453 26.19 -11.19 -3.92
N ALA A 454 25.52 -10.03 -3.82
CA ALA A 454 25.97 -8.90 -2.97
C ALA A 454 26.03 -9.22 -1.46
N ARG A 455 25.41 -10.32 -1.01
CA ARG A 455 25.46 -10.82 0.36
C ARG A 455 26.47 -11.97 0.54
N GLY A 456 27.22 -12.28 -0.50
CA GLY A 456 28.18 -13.41 -0.48
C GLY A 456 27.50 -14.77 -0.61
N LEU A 457 26.21 -14.84 -0.94
CA LEU A 457 25.51 -16.11 -1.14
C LEU A 457 25.94 -16.75 -2.45
N THR A 458 26.44 -17.97 -2.38
CA THR A 458 26.74 -18.79 -3.56
C THR A 458 25.45 -19.46 -4.09
N PRO A 459 25.46 -20.04 -5.31
CA PRO A 459 24.32 -20.79 -5.82
C PRO A 459 23.81 -21.88 -4.86
N LEU A 460 24.70 -22.55 -4.10
CA LEU A 460 24.33 -23.55 -3.09
C LEU A 460 23.49 -22.97 -1.94
N HIS A 461 23.61 -21.69 -1.60
CA HIS A 461 22.78 -21.05 -0.57
C HIS A 461 21.31 -20.83 -1.02
N TYR A 462 21.02 -20.99 -2.30
CA TYR A 462 19.67 -20.85 -2.87
C TYR A 462 18.87 -22.14 -2.89
N LEU A 463 19.41 -23.23 -2.35
CA LEU A 463 18.71 -24.50 -2.20
C LEU A 463 17.59 -24.39 -1.16
N HIS A 464 16.41 -24.94 -1.48
CA HIS A 464 15.27 -24.98 -0.55
C HIS A 464 14.39 -26.22 -0.77
N GLY A 465 13.51 -26.54 0.19
CA GLY A 465 12.77 -27.80 0.26
C GLY A 465 11.74 -28.05 -0.86
N HIS A 466 11.47 -27.07 -1.73
CA HIS A 466 10.52 -27.23 -2.84
C HIS A 466 11.19 -27.66 -4.16
N LEU A 467 12.53 -27.79 -4.20
CA LEU A 467 13.26 -28.19 -5.39
C LEU A 467 13.08 -29.70 -5.64
N LYS A 468 12.65 -30.06 -6.85
CA LYS A 468 12.48 -31.44 -7.26
C LYS A 468 13.82 -32.12 -7.57
N HIS A 469 14.78 -31.34 -8.12
CA HIS A 469 16.10 -31.82 -8.57
C HIS A 469 17.23 -31.37 -7.63
N ALA A 470 16.93 -31.17 -6.33
CA ALA A 470 17.86 -30.57 -5.38
C ALA A 470 19.21 -31.28 -5.30
N GLN A 471 19.22 -32.62 -5.20
CA GLN A 471 20.48 -33.40 -5.14
C GLN A 471 21.28 -33.30 -6.45
N GLU A 472 20.59 -33.37 -7.57
CA GLU A 472 21.20 -33.25 -8.89
C GLU A 472 21.80 -31.85 -9.11
N ILE A 473 21.11 -30.80 -8.64
CA ILE A 473 21.63 -29.43 -8.64
C ILE A 473 22.91 -29.31 -7.82
N VAL A 474 22.93 -29.92 -6.62
CA VAL A 474 24.13 -29.95 -5.76
C VAL A 474 25.28 -30.65 -6.50
N ASP A 475 25.05 -31.84 -7.04
CA ASP A 475 26.08 -32.63 -7.73
C ASP A 475 26.65 -31.84 -8.93
N VAL A 476 25.81 -31.23 -9.73
CA VAL A 476 26.23 -30.39 -10.86
C VAL A 476 27.07 -29.21 -10.40
N LEU A 477 26.66 -28.48 -9.36
CA LEU A 477 27.43 -27.35 -8.84
C LEU A 477 28.78 -27.77 -8.28
N ILE A 478 28.84 -28.88 -7.51
CA ILE A 478 30.08 -29.42 -6.95
C ILE A 478 31.03 -29.91 -8.08
N ALA A 479 30.50 -30.60 -9.10
CA ALA A 479 31.28 -31.02 -10.25
C ALA A 479 31.95 -29.87 -10.99
N HIS A 480 31.33 -28.67 -10.97
CA HIS A 480 31.89 -27.43 -11.53
C HIS A 480 32.65 -26.58 -10.51
N GLY A 481 32.95 -27.17 -9.34
CA GLY A 481 33.85 -26.60 -8.34
C GLY A 481 33.22 -25.68 -7.33
N ALA A 482 31.90 -25.75 -7.11
CA ALA A 482 31.29 -25.07 -5.97
C ALA A 482 31.88 -25.57 -4.64
N ASP A 483 32.06 -24.68 -3.68
CA ASP A 483 32.51 -25.03 -2.33
C ASP A 483 31.32 -25.37 -1.44
N VAL A 484 31.20 -26.65 -1.03
CA VAL A 484 30.11 -27.11 -0.16
C VAL A 484 30.15 -26.45 1.23
N ASN A 485 31.30 -25.93 1.64
CA ASN A 485 31.51 -25.22 2.92
C ASN A 485 31.54 -23.70 2.75
N ALA A 486 31.14 -23.18 1.59
CA ALA A 486 31.09 -21.72 1.37
C ALA A 486 30.25 -21.02 2.45
N ARG A 487 30.69 -19.81 2.81
CA ARG A 487 30.00 -18.95 3.78
C ARG A 487 29.59 -17.64 3.13
N ASP A 488 28.43 -17.14 3.50
CA ASP A 488 27.96 -15.82 3.08
C ASP A 488 28.68 -14.69 3.87
N SER A 489 28.36 -13.45 3.56
CA SER A 489 28.96 -12.26 4.24
C SER A 489 28.64 -12.16 5.74
N ALA A 490 27.61 -12.88 6.22
CA ALA A 490 27.28 -12.99 7.64
C ALA A 490 27.97 -14.20 8.31
N GLY A 491 28.79 -14.95 7.57
CA GLY A 491 29.47 -16.16 8.05
C GLY A 491 28.59 -17.42 8.08
N GLN A 492 27.36 -17.36 7.56
CA GLN A 492 26.45 -18.49 7.52
C GLN A 492 26.86 -19.47 6.41
N SER A 493 27.01 -20.74 6.75
CA SER A 493 27.37 -21.78 5.78
C SER A 493 26.20 -22.25 4.94
N VAL A 494 26.48 -22.89 3.79
CA VAL A 494 25.49 -23.58 2.97
C VAL A 494 24.67 -24.57 3.80
N LEU A 495 25.35 -25.38 4.65
CA LEU A 495 24.66 -26.39 5.46
C LEU A 495 23.71 -25.79 6.49
N GLU A 496 24.08 -24.66 7.12
CA GLU A 496 23.18 -23.91 8.04
C GLU A 496 21.94 -23.38 7.29
N THR A 497 22.12 -22.83 6.08
CA THR A 497 21.02 -22.34 5.26
C THR A 497 20.08 -23.46 4.85
N VAL A 498 20.62 -24.58 4.35
CA VAL A 498 19.83 -25.73 3.90
C VAL A 498 19.17 -26.45 5.09
N ASN A 499 19.79 -26.50 6.26
CA ASN A 499 19.19 -27.07 7.46
C ASN A 499 17.93 -26.28 7.92
N ARG A 500 17.86 -24.98 7.60
CA ARG A 500 16.70 -24.13 7.90
C ARG A 500 15.62 -24.16 6.82
N MET A 501 16.02 -24.25 5.55
CA MET A 501 15.12 -24.03 4.40
C MET A 501 14.95 -25.26 3.50
N GLY A 502 15.83 -26.26 3.62
CA GLY A 502 15.86 -27.48 2.82
C GLY A 502 15.09 -28.62 3.44
N THR A 503 15.36 -29.82 2.94
CA THR A 503 14.84 -31.08 3.47
C THR A 503 15.95 -31.87 4.19
N PRO A 504 15.60 -32.82 5.09
CA PRO A 504 16.58 -33.68 5.73
C PRO A 504 17.50 -34.43 4.73
N GLU A 505 16.94 -34.88 3.61
CA GLU A 505 17.68 -35.59 2.55
C GLU A 505 18.73 -34.67 1.91
N MET A 506 18.43 -33.39 1.69
CA MET A 506 19.39 -32.40 1.17
C MET A 506 20.53 -32.15 2.17
N VAL A 507 20.21 -32.09 3.46
CA VAL A 507 21.20 -31.94 4.54
C VAL A 507 22.14 -33.15 4.58
N GLU A 508 21.59 -34.38 4.49
CA GLU A 508 22.35 -35.62 4.48
C GLU A 508 23.23 -35.71 3.22
N HIS A 509 22.69 -35.32 2.07
CA HIS A 509 23.45 -35.30 0.82
C HIS A 509 24.65 -34.33 0.89
N LEU A 510 24.44 -33.09 1.36
CA LEU A 510 25.53 -32.14 1.56
C LEU A 510 26.60 -32.64 2.54
N ARG A 511 26.20 -33.30 3.63
CA ARG A 511 27.13 -33.92 4.58
C ARG A 511 27.96 -35.06 3.93
N SER A 512 27.35 -35.86 3.08
CA SER A 512 28.05 -36.92 2.34
C SER A 512 29.12 -36.37 1.40
N LEU A 513 28.93 -35.09 0.95
CA LEU A 513 29.91 -34.37 0.12
C LEU A 513 30.91 -33.53 0.94
N GLY A 514 30.92 -33.68 2.26
CA GLY A 514 31.88 -33.01 3.16
C GLY A 514 31.45 -31.67 3.75
N ALA A 515 30.14 -31.35 3.72
CA ALA A 515 29.64 -30.18 4.42
C ALA A 515 29.73 -30.36 5.94
N THR A 516 30.29 -29.36 6.62
CA THR A 516 30.50 -29.38 8.07
C THR A 516 29.82 -28.18 8.74
N LEU A 517 29.30 -28.40 9.95
CA LEU A 517 28.94 -27.33 10.86
C LEU A 517 30.16 -27.05 11.74
N GLU A 518 31.07 -26.19 11.32
CA GLU A 518 32.09 -25.72 12.24
C GLU A 518 31.44 -24.79 13.28
N THR A 519 31.49 -25.19 14.54
CA THR A 519 31.19 -24.31 15.65
C THR A 519 32.22 -23.18 15.64
N THR A 520 31.81 -21.98 15.18
CA THR A 520 32.63 -20.80 15.43
C THR A 520 32.76 -20.65 16.94
N GLY A 521 33.90 -21.07 17.48
CA GLY A 521 34.25 -20.77 18.87
C GLY A 521 34.22 -19.26 19.06
N ARG A 522 33.19 -18.77 19.71
CA ARG A 522 33.26 -17.43 20.32
C ARG A 522 34.26 -17.53 21.45
N SER A 523 35.52 -17.14 21.17
CA SER A 523 36.49 -16.76 22.18
C SER A 523 36.22 -15.36 22.69
#